data_1d88fec55ecdfdb56e64ef6e4f8ceb76
#
_entry.id   1d88fec55ecdfdb56e64ef6e4f8ceb76
#
_cell.length_a   1.000
_cell.length_b   1.000
_cell.length_c   1.000
_cell.angle_alpha   90.00
_cell.angle_beta   90.00
_cell.angle_gamma   90.00
#
_symmetry.space_group_name_H-M   'P 1'
#
loop_
_entity.id
_entity.type
_entity.pdbx_description
1 polymer ?
#
loop_
_entity_poly.entity_id
_entity_poly.type
_entity_poly.pdbx_seq_one_letter_code
_entity_poly.pdbx_strand_id
1 'polypeptide(L)'
;MEKYDKIKTTIKDWDEADRPREKMMRLGRQSLTNAELLAIILGGGNKEKNAVELAREILSSVDNNLAELSKLSYKDFCNRFKGVGPAKAIGIVATLELGYRRKQSTTSQKPIINSSADAYVAIAEYLLENDVEKFFVLLLANNNKVIKVVPVSNGGMNETLVDRRVIFKAALEYNAVKMILEAVGEDVNREGL
;
A
#
# COMPACT_ATOMS: atom_id res chain seq x y z
N MET A 1 -39.16 -7.96 -25.69
CA MET A 1 -37.75 -7.75 -25.27
C MET A 1 -37.48 -8.76 -24.15
N GLU A 2 -36.98 -9.96 -24.53
CA GLU A 2 -36.70 -11.04 -23.59
C GLU A 2 -35.54 -10.62 -22.67
N LYS A 3 -35.80 -10.63 -21.35
CA LYS A 3 -34.77 -10.56 -20.32
C LYS A 3 -33.96 -11.86 -20.43
N TYR A 4 -32.79 -11.79 -21.04
CA TYR A 4 -31.76 -12.80 -20.83
C TYR A 4 -31.38 -12.79 -19.34
N ASP A 5 -31.93 -13.71 -18.58
CA ASP A 5 -31.43 -14.01 -17.24
C ASP A 5 -29.97 -14.48 -17.39
N LYS A 6 -29.04 -13.61 -16.97
CA LYS A 6 -27.63 -13.99 -16.87
C LYS A 6 -27.54 -15.16 -15.91
N ILE A 7 -27.39 -16.36 -16.45
CA ILE A 7 -27.14 -17.58 -15.66
C ILE A 7 -25.86 -17.27 -14.83
N LYS A 8 -26.04 -17.22 -13.54
CA LYS A 8 -24.92 -16.97 -12.61
C LYS A 8 -24.01 -18.19 -12.64
N THR A 9 -22.89 -18.13 -13.33
CA THR A 9 -21.85 -19.15 -13.27
C THR A 9 -21.07 -19.01 -11.97
N THR A 10 -21.10 -20.02 -11.14
CA THR A 10 -20.23 -20.06 -9.95
C THR A 10 -18.82 -20.44 -10.39
N ILE A 11 -17.78 -20.06 -9.61
CA ILE A 11 -16.39 -20.47 -9.92
C ILE A 11 -16.26 -22.00 -9.94
N LYS A 12 -17.15 -22.73 -9.26
CA LYS A 12 -17.19 -24.21 -9.28
C LYS A 12 -17.62 -24.79 -10.62
N ASP A 13 -18.34 -24.02 -11.42
CA ASP A 13 -18.83 -24.43 -12.75
C ASP A 13 -17.74 -24.16 -13.83
N TRP A 14 -16.65 -23.49 -13.48
CA TRP A 14 -15.53 -23.25 -14.39
C TRP A 14 -14.67 -24.49 -14.57
N ASP A 15 -13.95 -24.55 -15.68
CA ASP A 15 -12.88 -25.53 -15.83
C ASP A 15 -11.94 -25.45 -14.62
N GLU A 16 -11.53 -26.59 -14.10
CA GLU A 16 -10.65 -26.65 -12.93
C GLU A 16 -9.36 -25.85 -13.14
N ALA A 17 -8.85 -25.85 -14.37
CA ALA A 17 -7.67 -25.11 -14.77
C ALA A 17 -7.81 -23.57 -14.61
N ASP A 18 -9.03 -23.04 -14.69
CA ASP A 18 -9.33 -21.62 -14.65
C ASP A 18 -9.76 -21.12 -13.25
N ARG A 19 -10.02 -22.05 -12.32
CA ARG A 19 -10.35 -21.67 -10.95
C ARG A 19 -9.11 -21.06 -10.26
N PRO A 20 -9.22 -19.89 -9.63
CA PRO A 20 -8.04 -19.17 -9.12
C PRO A 20 -7.15 -19.96 -8.15
N ARG A 21 -7.72 -20.79 -7.28
CA ARG A 21 -6.96 -21.60 -6.33
C ARG A 21 -6.20 -22.72 -7.01
N GLU A 22 -6.86 -23.45 -7.87
CA GLU A 22 -6.33 -24.55 -8.67
C GLU A 22 -5.26 -24.03 -9.64
N LYS A 23 -5.53 -22.89 -10.29
CA LYS A 23 -4.57 -22.19 -11.14
C LYS A 23 -3.32 -21.77 -10.35
N MET A 24 -3.47 -21.26 -9.12
CA MET A 24 -2.34 -20.93 -8.25
C MET A 24 -1.51 -22.16 -7.91
N MET A 25 -2.14 -23.27 -7.56
CA MET A 25 -1.45 -24.51 -7.21
C MET A 25 -0.67 -25.08 -8.41
N ARG A 26 -1.23 -25.01 -9.60
CA ARG A 26 -0.65 -25.57 -10.81
C ARG A 26 0.43 -24.71 -11.43
N LEU A 27 0.18 -23.39 -11.53
CA LEU A 27 1.02 -22.45 -12.29
C LEU A 27 1.76 -21.44 -11.41
N GLY A 28 1.53 -21.47 -10.11
CA GLY A 28 2.13 -20.54 -9.16
C GLY A 28 1.45 -19.16 -9.14
N ARG A 29 1.80 -18.38 -8.13
CA ARG A 29 1.17 -17.08 -7.84
C ARG A 29 1.32 -16.02 -8.93
N GLN A 30 2.39 -16.09 -9.73
CA GLN A 30 2.69 -15.11 -10.78
C GLN A 30 1.75 -15.23 -11.99
N SER A 31 1.06 -16.36 -12.13
CA SER A 31 0.11 -16.58 -13.22
C SER A 31 -1.26 -15.93 -12.99
N LEU A 32 -1.53 -15.46 -11.77
CA LEU A 32 -2.82 -14.91 -11.40
C LEU A 32 -2.87 -13.39 -11.61
N THR A 33 -4.01 -12.91 -12.08
CA THR A 33 -4.35 -11.48 -12.10
C THR A 33 -4.63 -10.96 -10.69
N ASN A 34 -4.57 -9.65 -10.48
CA ASN A 34 -4.96 -9.03 -9.20
C ASN A 34 -6.39 -9.40 -8.79
N ALA A 35 -7.31 -9.51 -9.74
CA ALA A 35 -8.69 -9.91 -9.47
C ALA A 35 -8.80 -11.37 -8.98
N GLU A 36 -8.02 -12.28 -9.54
CA GLU A 36 -7.99 -13.68 -9.09
C GLU A 36 -7.35 -13.81 -7.71
N LEU A 37 -6.27 -13.06 -7.43
CA LEU A 37 -5.65 -13.02 -6.11
C LEU A 37 -6.63 -12.48 -5.05
N LEU A 38 -7.31 -11.37 -5.35
CA LEU A 38 -8.30 -10.79 -4.45
C LEU A 38 -9.51 -11.72 -4.27
N ALA A 39 -9.93 -12.44 -5.30
CA ALA A 39 -11.00 -13.43 -5.23
C ALA A 39 -10.67 -14.60 -4.28
N ILE A 40 -9.41 -15.03 -4.22
CA ILE A 40 -8.94 -16.04 -3.27
C ILE A 40 -9.09 -15.55 -1.83
N ILE A 41 -8.73 -14.27 -1.57
CA ILE A 41 -8.86 -13.64 -0.25
C ILE A 41 -10.34 -13.50 0.15
N LEU A 42 -11.19 -13.06 -0.76
CA LEU A 42 -12.64 -12.94 -0.55
C LEU A 42 -13.29 -14.29 -0.22
N GLY A 43 -12.74 -15.38 -0.72
CA GLY A 43 -13.22 -16.75 -0.49
C GLY A 43 -14.58 -17.08 -1.12
N GLY A 44 -15.34 -16.09 -1.55
CA GLY A 44 -16.64 -16.24 -2.20
C GLY A 44 -17.22 -14.92 -2.65
N GLY A 45 -18.12 -14.99 -3.61
CA GLY A 45 -18.87 -13.83 -4.12
C GLY A 45 -20.06 -13.44 -3.22
N ASN A 46 -21.06 -12.85 -3.85
CA ASN A 46 -22.37 -12.52 -3.26
C ASN A 46 -23.50 -13.21 -4.06
N LYS A 47 -24.76 -12.80 -3.80
CA LYS A 47 -25.92 -13.39 -4.51
C LYS A 47 -25.92 -13.09 -6.02
N GLU A 48 -25.24 -12.04 -6.47
CA GLU A 48 -25.29 -11.53 -7.84
C GLU A 48 -23.98 -11.79 -8.62
N LYS A 49 -22.84 -11.86 -7.92
CA LYS A 49 -21.50 -11.93 -8.50
C LYS A 49 -20.70 -13.08 -7.88
N ASN A 50 -19.91 -13.78 -8.69
CA ASN A 50 -18.90 -14.69 -8.17
C ASN A 50 -17.73 -13.92 -7.55
N ALA A 51 -16.76 -14.61 -6.92
CA ALA A 51 -15.67 -13.96 -6.21
C ALA A 51 -14.74 -13.14 -7.14
N VAL A 52 -14.52 -13.58 -8.38
CA VAL A 52 -13.67 -12.87 -9.35
C VAL A 52 -14.38 -11.62 -9.87
N GLU A 53 -15.68 -11.70 -10.14
CA GLU A 53 -16.49 -10.54 -10.53
C GLU A 53 -16.56 -9.49 -9.43
N LEU A 54 -16.74 -9.92 -8.17
CA LEU A 54 -16.71 -9.01 -7.01
C LEU A 54 -15.33 -8.39 -6.83
N ALA A 55 -14.26 -9.16 -7.01
CA ALA A 55 -12.89 -8.64 -6.96
C ALA A 55 -12.61 -7.60 -8.06
N ARG A 56 -13.11 -7.84 -9.29
CA ARG A 56 -13.01 -6.85 -10.39
C ARG A 56 -13.75 -5.56 -10.07
N GLU A 57 -14.94 -5.65 -9.48
CA GLU A 57 -15.70 -4.48 -9.06
C GLU A 57 -14.92 -3.65 -8.03
N ILE A 58 -14.35 -4.30 -7.02
CA ILE A 58 -13.53 -3.64 -5.99
C ILE A 58 -12.33 -2.95 -6.62
N LEU A 59 -11.57 -3.65 -7.47
CA LEU A 59 -10.39 -3.08 -8.13
C LEU A 59 -10.75 -1.94 -9.09
N SER A 60 -11.84 -2.06 -9.84
CA SER A 60 -12.30 -1.00 -10.75
C SER A 60 -12.69 0.28 -10.01
N SER A 61 -13.14 0.20 -8.75
CA SER A 61 -13.49 1.38 -7.95
C SER A 61 -12.30 2.26 -7.56
N VAL A 62 -11.09 1.75 -7.75
CA VAL A 62 -9.80 2.41 -7.49
C VAL A 62 -8.88 2.35 -8.73
N ASP A 63 -9.44 2.30 -9.93
CA ASP A 63 -8.73 2.26 -11.21
C ASP A 63 -7.65 1.17 -11.30
N ASN A 64 -7.88 0.02 -10.64
CA ASN A 64 -6.93 -1.08 -10.48
C ASN A 64 -5.63 -0.72 -9.73
N ASN A 65 -5.60 0.40 -9.03
CA ASN A 65 -4.46 0.84 -8.24
C ASN A 65 -4.48 0.21 -6.85
N LEU A 66 -3.53 -0.68 -6.57
CA LEU A 66 -3.42 -1.37 -5.28
C LEU A 66 -3.01 -0.44 -4.14
N ALA A 67 -2.30 0.67 -4.42
CA ALA A 67 -1.96 1.67 -3.42
C ALA A 67 -3.22 2.44 -2.97
N GLU A 68 -4.11 2.80 -3.91
CA GLU A 68 -5.40 3.40 -3.58
C GLU A 68 -6.32 2.40 -2.83
N LEU A 69 -6.27 1.12 -3.22
CA LEU A 69 -7.00 0.07 -2.52
C LEU A 69 -6.57 -0.05 -1.05
N SER A 70 -5.28 0.12 -0.77
CA SER A 70 -4.74 0.02 0.60
C SER A 70 -5.16 1.16 1.53
N LYS A 71 -5.60 2.29 0.98
CA LYS A 71 -6.12 3.43 1.76
C LYS A 71 -7.55 3.20 2.28
N LEU A 72 -8.27 2.22 1.71
CA LEU A 72 -9.64 1.92 2.13
C LEU A 72 -9.66 1.21 3.49
N SER A 73 -10.47 1.72 4.40
CA SER A 73 -10.74 1.07 5.69
C SER A 73 -11.66 -0.15 5.52
N TYR A 74 -11.69 -1.04 6.51
CA TYR A 74 -12.64 -2.17 6.50
C TYR A 74 -14.10 -1.71 6.44
N LYS A 75 -14.43 -0.52 7.00
CA LYS A 75 -15.76 0.07 6.91
C LYS A 75 -16.11 0.51 5.50
N ASP A 76 -15.14 1.05 4.76
CA ASP A 76 -15.33 1.44 3.36
C ASP A 76 -15.67 0.22 2.51
N PHE A 77 -14.96 -0.90 2.70
CA PHE A 77 -15.27 -2.14 2.00
C PHE A 77 -16.67 -2.65 2.31
N CYS A 78 -17.09 -2.63 3.59
CA CYS A 78 -18.42 -3.06 3.98
C CYS A 78 -19.54 -2.19 3.42
N ASN A 79 -19.32 -0.88 3.36
CA ASN A 79 -20.32 0.09 2.94
C ASN A 79 -20.47 0.19 1.41
N ARG A 80 -19.36 0.04 0.68
CA ARG A 80 -19.34 0.25 -0.77
C ARG A 80 -19.67 -1.02 -1.57
N PHE A 81 -19.34 -2.21 -1.04
CA PHE A 81 -19.41 -3.45 -1.82
C PHE A 81 -20.39 -4.46 -1.22
N LYS A 82 -21.50 -4.66 -1.90
CA LYS A 82 -22.52 -5.64 -1.49
C LYS A 82 -21.94 -7.06 -1.43
N GLY A 83 -22.03 -7.69 -0.24
CA GLY A 83 -21.51 -9.04 -0.01
C GLY A 83 -20.06 -9.08 0.51
N VAL A 84 -19.47 -7.92 0.78
CA VAL A 84 -18.23 -7.79 1.56
C VAL A 84 -18.59 -7.44 2.99
N GLY A 85 -18.76 -8.47 3.81
CA GLY A 85 -18.96 -8.30 5.26
C GLY A 85 -17.62 -8.06 6.00
N PRO A 86 -17.68 -7.79 7.32
CA PRO A 86 -16.49 -7.48 8.13
C PRO A 86 -15.35 -8.50 7.99
N ALA A 87 -15.66 -9.79 7.97
CA ALA A 87 -14.62 -10.84 7.87
C ALA A 87 -13.84 -10.75 6.55
N LYS A 88 -14.53 -10.54 5.40
CA LYS A 88 -13.89 -10.38 4.10
C LYS A 88 -13.11 -9.07 4.03
N ALA A 89 -13.69 -7.97 4.51
CA ALA A 89 -13.05 -6.66 4.54
C ALA A 89 -11.76 -6.67 5.37
N ILE A 90 -11.79 -7.24 6.57
CA ILE A 90 -10.62 -7.38 7.44
C ILE A 90 -9.55 -8.25 6.77
N GLY A 91 -9.93 -9.33 6.10
CA GLY A 91 -9.00 -10.18 5.35
C GLY A 91 -8.25 -9.41 4.25
N ILE A 92 -8.95 -8.55 3.50
CA ILE A 92 -8.32 -7.69 2.48
C ILE A 92 -7.35 -6.71 3.13
N VAL A 93 -7.81 -5.94 4.14
CA VAL A 93 -6.98 -4.94 4.84
C VAL A 93 -5.74 -5.59 5.46
N ALA A 94 -5.88 -6.73 6.14
CA ALA A 94 -4.77 -7.45 6.72
C ALA A 94 -3.75 -7.93 5.67
N THR A 95 -4.22 -8.38 4.50
CA THR A 95 -3.34 -8.84 3.42
C THR A 95 -2.55 -7.68 2.83
N LEU A 96 -3.19 -6.53 2.61
CA LEU A 96 -2.52 -5.31 2.11
C LEU A 96 -1.50 -4.79 3.12
N GLU A 97 -1.82 -4.80 4.41
CA GLU A 97 -0.91 -4.43 5.49
C GLU A 97 0.32 -5.36 5.56
N LEU A 98 0.13 -6.67 5.43
CA LEU A 98 1.25 -7.62 5.37
C LEU A 98 2.16 -7.36 4.15
N GLY A 99 1.57 -7.03 3.01
CA GLY A 99 2.31 -6.63 1.81
C GLY A 99 3.16 -5.38 2.05
N TYR A 100 2.60 -4.38 2.70
CA TYR A 100 3.28 -3.15 3.09
C TYR A 100 4.44 -3.42 4.07
N ARG A 101 4.21 -4.17 5.15
CA ARG A 101 5.27 -4.54 6.10
C ARG A 101 6.38 -5.36 5.45
N ARG A 102 6.03 -6.23 4.49
CA ARG A 102 7.03 -6.95 3.70
C ARG A 102 7.91 -5.99 2.91
N LYS A 103 7.32 -4.98 2.25
CA LYS A 103 8.07 -3.97 1.52
C LYS A 103 9.03 -3.22 2.45
N GLN A 104 8.59 -2.85 3.64
CA GLN A 104 9.45 -2.22 4.64
C GLN A 104 10.59 -3.15 5.13
N SER A 105 10.32 -4.44 5.30
CA SER A 105 11.33 -5.40 5.78
C SER A 105 12.37 -5.79 4.72
N THR A 106 12.02 -5.74 3.44
CA THR A 106 12.96 -6.01 2.33
C THR A 106 13.94 -4.85 2.08
N THR A 107 13.73 -3.68 2.67
CA THR A 107 14.68 -2.56 2.65
C THR A 107 15.88 -2.80 3.59
N SER A 108 16.35 -4.06 3.70
CA SER A 108 17.48 -4.41 4.58
C SER A 108 18.85 -3.97 4.05
N GLN A 109 18.96 -3.47 2.82
CA GLN A 109 20.09 -2.67 2.38
C GLN A 109 19.73 -1.18 2.55
N LYS A 110 19.94 -0.69 3.77
CA LYS A 110 19.78 0.73 4.06
C LYS A 110 20.61 1.53 3.06
N PRO A 111 20.01 2.47 2.32
CA PRO A 111 20.71 3.19 1.24
C PRO A 111 21.89 3.99 1.80
N ILE A 112 22.91 4.18 0.97
CA ILE A 112 24.03 5.08 1.25
C ILE A 112 23.70 6.39 0.53
N ILE A 113 23.75 7.50 1.26
CA ILE A 113 23.41 8.83 0.75
C ILE A 113 24.68 9.52 0.29
N ASN A 114 24.84 9.69 -1.01
CA ASN A 114 25.97 10.41 -1.62
C ASN A 114 25.51 11.71 -2.31
N SER A 115 24.19 11.85 -2.54
CA SER A 115 23.59 13.02 -3.19
C SER A 115 22.24 13.36 -2.58
N SER A 116 21.69 14.54 -2.88
CA SER A 116 20.32 14.91 -2.52
C SER A 116 19.28 14.00 -3.18
N ALA A 117 19.54 13.53 -4.41
CA ALA A 117 18.67 12.57 -5.08
C ALA A 117 18.57 11.25 -4.29
N ASP A 118 19.67 10.75 -3.72
CA ASP A 118 19.65 9.54 -2.88
C ASP A 118 18.82 9.77 -1.60
N ALA A 119 18.92 10.97 -1.00
CA ALA A 119 18.13 11.34 0.17
C ALA A 119 16.63 11.34 -0.17
N TYR A 120 16.25 11.95 -1.30
CA TYR A 120 14.87 11.96 -1.77
C TYR A 120 14.33 10.53 -2.00
N VAL A 121 15.09 9.67 -2.69
CA VAL A 121 14.72 8.28 -2.91
C VAL A 121 14.54 7.52 -1.59
N ALA A 122 15.39 7.80 -0.59
CA ALA A 122 15.31 7.17 0.72
C ALA A 122 14.03 7.52 1.49
N ILE A 123 13.44 8.69 1.24
CA ILE A 123 12.18 9.13 1.86
C ILE A 123 10.96 8.90 0.96
N ALA A 124 11.14 8.67 -0.34
CA ALA A 124 10.04 8.55 -1.30
C ALA A 124 9.00 7.48 -0.89
N GLU A 125 9.43 6.39 -0.27
CA GLU A 125 8.53 5.35 0.23
C GLU A 125 7.60 5.84 1.34
N TYR A 126 8.04 6.84 2.12
CA TYR A 126 7.24 7.43 3.20
C TYR A 126 6.29 8.52 2.71
N LEU A 127 6.49 9.01 1.46
CA LEU A 127 5.67 10.04 0.84
C LEU A 127 4.41 9.47 0.18
N LEU A 128 4.46 8.23 -0.30
CA LEU A 128 3.38 7.59 -1.05
C LEU A 128 2.06 7.42 -0.26
N GLU A 129 2.07 7.67 1.04
CA GLU A 129 0.92 7.38 1.91
C GLU A 129 0.23 8.62 2.48
N ASN A 130 0.65 9.85 2.10
CA ASN A 130 0.15 11.04 2.79
C ASN A 130 0.00 12.25 1.86
N ASP A 131 -1.18 12.85 1.92
CA ASP A 131 -1.58 14.05 1.18
C ASP A 131 -1.26 15.37 1.94
N VAL A 132 -0.33 15.34 2.92
CA VAL A 132 0.03 16.51 3.74
C VAL A 132 1.53 16.70 3.77
N GLU A 133 1.95 17.98 3.80
CA GLU A 133 3.34 18.36 3.96
C GLU A 133 3.98 17.70 5.19
N LYS A 134 5.13 17.04 5.00
CA LYS A 134 5.84 16.35 6.07
C LYS A 134 7.31 16.71 6.09
N PHE A 135 7.83 16.80 7.31
CA PHE A 135 9.24 16.99 7.56
C PHE A 135 9.87 15.68 8.05
N PHE A 136 10.94 15.26 7.40
CA PHE A 136 11.66 14.04 7.74
C PHE A 136 13.10 14.35 8.14
N VAL A 137 13.64 13.51 9.02
CA VAL A 137 15.06 13.49 9.36
C VAL A 137 15.64 12.13 8.99
N LEU A 138 16.63 12.13 8.11
CA LEU A 138 17.42 10.95 7.83
C LEU A 138 18.60 10.93 8.81
N LEU A 139 18.67 9.91 9.64
CA LEU A 139 19.76 9.66 10.56
C LEU A 139 20.78 8.75 9.88
N LEU A 140 22.04 9.19 9.80
CA LEU A 140 23.09 8.52 9.05
C LEU A 140 24.24 8.07 9.95
N ALA A 141 24.85 6.94 9.59
CA ALA A 141 26.13 6.49 10.11
C ALA A 141 27.28 7.29 9.48
N ASN A 142 28.50 7.09 9.97
CA ASN A 142 29.68 7.80 9.46
C ASN A 142 29.94 7.58 7.97
N ASN A 143 29.61 6.39 7.45
CA ASN A 143 29.75 6.01 6.05
C ASN A 143 28.54 6.41 5.18
N ASN A 144 27.73 7.37 5.61
CA ASN A 144 26.51 7.85 4.96
C ASN A 144 25.39 6.81 4.82
N LYS A 145 25.50 5.66 5.46
CA LYS A 145 24.44 4.66 5.45
C LYS A 145 23.27 5.14 6.30
N VAL A 146 22.06 5.10 5.78
CA VAL A 146 20.85 5.45 6.52
C VAL A 146 20.66 4.51 7.71
N ILE A 147 20.60 5.05 8.92
CA ILE A 147 20.26 4.32 10.13
C ILE A 147 18.75 4.25 10.29
N LYS A 148 18.09 5.40 10.21
CA LYS A 148 16.63 5.54 10.38
C LYS A 148 16.12 6.77 9.63
N VAL A 149 14.90 6.70 9.11
CA VAL A 149 14.11 7.84 8.69
C VAL A 149 13.08 8.13 9.77
N VAL A 150 13.01 9.36 10.26
CA VAL A 150 12.14 9.78 11.36
C VAL A 150 11.23 10.90 10.87
N PRO A 151 9.89 10.73 10.86
CA PRO A 151 8.98 11.85 10.64
C PRO A 151 9.03 12.76 11.88
N VAL A 152 9.25 14.05 11.69
CA VAL A 152 9.40 15.03 12.79
C VAL A 152 8.27 16.04 12.86
N SER A 153 7.39 16.08 11.87
CA SER A 153 6.15 16.83 11.95
C SER A 153 5.00 16.03 11.36
N ASN A 154 3.85 16.18 11.97
CA ASN A 154 2.59 15.84 11.34
C ASN A 154 1.99 17.18 10.92
N GLY A 155 1.91 17.43 9.60
CA GLY A 155 1.42 18.69 9.06
C GLY A 155 0.06 19.07 9.65
N GLY A 156 -0.06 20.31 10.09
CA GLY A 156 -1.32 20.98 10.39
C GLY A 156 -1.67 21.88 9.19
N MET A 157 -2.93 22.30 9.10
CA MET A 157 -3.46 23.06 7.95
C MET A 157 -2.75 24.40 7.65
N ASN A 158 -1.90 24.94 8.55
CA ASN A 158 -1.31 26.28 8.38
C ASN A 158 0.18 26.42 8.64
N GLU A 159 0.86 25.51 9.34
CA GLU A 159 2.30 25.58 9.58
C GLU A 159 2.87 24.21 9.96
N THR A 160 4.02 23.86 9.38
CA THR A 160 4.80 22.67 9.75
C THR A 160 5.77 23.05 10.88
N LEU A 161 5.33 22.92 12.13
CA LEU A 161 6.19 23.14 13.29
C LEU A 161 7.14 21.95 13.48
N VAL A 162 8.42 22.18 13.27
CA VAL A 162 9.49 21.19 13.51
C VAL A 162 10.01 21.34 14.93
N ASP A 163 9.72 20.38 15.80
CA ASP A 163 10.32 20.36 17.15
C ASP A 163 11.74 19.81 17.11
N ARG A 164 12.71 20.70 17.25
CA ARG A 164 14.15 20.39 17.30
C ARG A 164 14.49 19.36 18.38
N ARG A 165 13.75 19.31 19.48
CA ARG A 165 13.98 18.34 20.57
C ARG A 165 13.72 16.92 20.09
N VAL A 166 12.71 16.70 19.26
CA VAL A 166 12.40 15.38 18.66
C VAL A 166 13.56 14.93 17.77
N ILE A 167 14.10 15.84 16.94
CA ILE A 167 15.23 15.56 16.06
C ILE A 167 16.45 15.10 16.85
N PHE A 168 16.88 15.90 17.84
CA PHE A 168 18.09 15.60 18.62
C PHE A 168 17.90 14.36 19.50
N LYS A 169 16.71 14.17 20.07
CA LYS A 169 16.40 12.95 20.82
C LYS A 169 16.56 11.71 19.96
N ALA A 170 15.97 11.71 18.76
CA ALA A 170 16.10 10.59 17.82
C ALA A 170 17.56 10.38 17.39
N ALA A 171 18.30 11.43 17.09
CA ALA A 171 19.72 11.34 16.71
C ALA A 171 20.56 10.66 17.80
N LEU A 172 20.35 11.01 19.06
CA LEU A 172 21.04 10.41 20.21
C LEU A 172 20.59 8.95 20.43
N GLU A 173 19.29 8.68 20.36
CA GLU A 173 18.73 7.34 20.56
C GLU A 173 19.29 6.31 19.55
N TYR A 174 19.43 6.74 18.29
CA TYR A 174 19.94 5.88 17.22
C TYR A 174 21.46 6.00 17.00
N ASN A 175 22.19 6.74 17.85
CA ASN A 175 23.63 6.99 17.72
C ASN A 175 24.02 7.49 16.31
N ALA A 176 23.23 8.40 15.76
CA ALA A 176 23.49 8.95 14.45
C ALA A 176 24.70 9.91 14.47
N VAL A 177 25.57 9.81 13.46
CA VAL A 177 26.75 10.65 13.31
C VAL A 177 26.47 11.87 12.42
N LYS A 178 25.53 11.71 11.47
CA LYS A 178 25.09 12.74 10.54
C LYS A 178 23.57 12.73 10.44
N MET A 179 23.00 13.87 10.07
CA MET A 179 21.57 13.98 9.79
C MET A 179 21.33 14.83 8.54
N ILE A 180 20.31 14.47 7.78
CA ILE A 180 19.78 15.26 6.67
C ILE A 180 18.33 15.59 7.02
N LEU A 181 17.98 16.85 6.82
CA LEU A 181 16.64 17.38 7.04
C LEU A 181 16.00 17.57 5.66
N GLU A 182 14.82 16.99 5.47
CA GLU A 182 14.10 17.04 4.21
C GLU A 182 12.66 17.48 4.46
N ALA A 183 12.25 18.54 3.78
CA ALA A 183 10.87 19.00 3.77
C ALA A 183 10.25 18.62 2.43
N VAL A 184 9.07 17.99 2.45
CA VAL A 184 8.35 17.63 1.24
C VAL A 184 6.95 18.19 1.31
N GLY A 185 6.66 19.13 0.39
CA GLY A 185 5.36 19.75 0.18
C GLY A 185 4.79 19.39 -1.20
N GLU A 186 3.54 19.74 -1.46
CA GLU A 186 2.83 19.46 -2.71
C GLU A 186 3.51 20.03 -3.97
N ASP A 187 4.30 21.10 -3.86
CA ASP A 187 4.88 21.80 -5.02
C ASP A 187 6.10 21.11 -5.63
N VAL A 188 6.74 20.16 -4.94
CA VAL A 188 7.96 19.48 -5.44
C VAL A 188 7.64 18.43 -6.50
N ASN A 189 6.39 18.00 -6.63
CA ASN A 189 5.98 16.96 -7.60
C ASN A 189 5.61 17.49 -8.99
N ARG A 190 5.66 18.81 -9.25
CA ARG A 190 5.20 19.37 -10.54
C ARG A 190 6.29 19.78 -11.53
N GLU A 191 7.56 19.84 -11.14
CA GLU A 191 8.64 20.35 -12.01
C GLU A 191 9.82 19.40 -12.24
N GLY A 192 9.68 18.11 -11.98
CA GLY A 192 10.80 17.18 -12.06
C GLY A 192 10.53 15.89 -12.85
N LEU A 193 10.00 16.03 -14.08
CA LEU A 193 10.05 14.96 -15.11
C LEU A 193 10.41 15.57 -16.47
#